data_caebc605870bf34d0ac49e3cea1fb8bd
#
_entry.id   caebc605870bf34d0ac49e3cea1fb8bd
#
_cell.length_a   1.000
_cell.length_b   1.000
_cell.length_c   1.000
_cell.angle_alpha   90.00
_cell.angle_beta   90.00
_cell.angle_gamma   90.00
#
_symmetry.space_group_name_H-M   'P 1'
#
loop_
_entity.id
_entity.type
_entity.pdbx_description
1 polymer ?
#
loop_
_entity_poly.entity_id
_entity_poly.type
_entity_poly.pdbx_seq_one_letter_code
_entity_poly.pdbx_strand_id
1 'polypeptide(L)'
;MARTQLYLVRHGEQDPESGDAGDGGLSQLGREQADRLGLRLRTVPFSAIHHSPLARAAQTADIIGGHLPQVPRHACDFVADRTPVPSAGQRDRYPARWHAWLDGVPDDERDEDATALRKAVEHFGVTGDDDRHELLVTHNFVIGWFVRHMLDAPVWRWIGLNQANCAITVVRWETDRPPTLVSFNDTGHL
;
A
#
# COMPACT_ATOMS: atom_id res chain seq x y z
N MET A 1 -5.19 -25.41 -5.53
CA MET A 1 -4.30 -24.63 -4.65
C MET A 1 -4.88 -23.25 -4.56
N ALA A 2 -5.20 -22.82 -3.35
CA ALA A 2 -5.77 -21.48 -3.13
C ALA A 2 -4.70 -20.39 -3.28
N ARG A 3 -5.13 -19.24 -3.76
CA ARG A 3 -4.29 -18.06 -4.00
C ARG A 3 -4.88 -16.85 -3.32
N THR A 4 -4.04 -16.08 -2.64
CA THR A 4 -4.37 -14.73 -2.22
C THR A 4 -3.61 -13.75 -3.09
N GLN A 5 -4.32 -12.91 -3.81
CA GLN A 5 -3.74 -11.88 -4.67
C GLN A 5 -4.16 -10.50 -4.16
N LEU A 6 -3.17 -9.72 -3.72
CA LEU A 6 -3.40 -8.36 -3.25
C LEU A 6 -3.03 -7.36 -4.35
N TYR A 7 -3.94 -6.45 -4.60
CA TYR A 7 -3.75 -5.28 -5.45
C TYR A 7 -3.46 -4.09 -4.55
N LEU A 8 -2.20 -3.72 -4.45
CA LEU A 8 -1.74 -2.60 -3.64
C LEU A 8 -1.78 -1.34 -4.50
N VAL A 9 -2.50 -0.33 -4.07
CA VAL A 9 -2.71 0.92 -4.79
C VAL A 9 -2.27 2.08 -3.90
N ARG A 10 -1.39 2.93 -4.40
CA ARG A 10 -1.12 4.21 -3.79
C ARG A 10 -2.32 5.13 -4.04
N HIS A 11 -2.77 5.87 -3.01
CA HIS A 11 -3.82 6.89 -3.16
C HIS A 11 -3.56 7.83 -4.35
N GLY A 12 -4.62 8.44 -4.89
CA GLY A 12 -4.53 9.47 -5.93
C GLY A 12 -3.76 10.69 -5.46
N GLU A 13 -3.41 11.58 -6.38
CA GLU A 13 -2.69 12.81 -6.04
C GLU A 13 -3.44 13.59 -4.96
N GLN A 14 -2.72 13.99 -3.91
CA GLN A 14 -3.24 14.83 -2.84
C GLN A 14 -3.33 16.29 -3.30
N ASP A 15 -4.33 17.00 -2.84
CA ASP A 15 -4.47 18.44 -3.08
C ASP A 15 -3.32 19.21 -2.41
N PRO A 16 -2.48 19.90 -3.19
CA PRO A 16 -1.35 20.65 -2.64
C PRO A 16 -1.80 21.85 -1.77
N GLU A 17 -3.03 22.36 -1.95
CA GLU A 17 -3.56 23.47 -1.15
C GLU A 17 -4.05 23.02 0.24
N SER A 18 -4.17 21.72 0.46
CA SER A 18 -4.58 21.18 1.77
C SER A 18 -3.51 21.33 2.86
N GLY A 19 -2.31 21.84 2.52
CA GLY A 19 -1.20 22.12 3.44
C GLY A 19 -0.53 20.85 4.01
N ASP A 20 0.59 21.05 4.71
CA ASP A 20 1.33 19.98 5.41
C ASP A 20 0.57 19.46 6.66
N ALA A 21 -0.63 19.95 6.94
CA ALA A 21 -1.42 19.59 8.11
C ALA A 21 -2.13 18.22 7.99
N GLY A 22 -1.48 17.30 7.32
CA GLY A 22 -1.65 15.84 7.49
C GLY A 22 -2.73 15.17 6.68
N ASP A 23 -3.99 15.52 6.67
CA ASP A 23 -5.07 14.70 6.10
C ASP A 23 -5.85 15.41 4.97
N GLY A 24 -5.09 15.94 3.98
CA GLY A 24 -5.70 16.53 2.80
C GLY A 24 -6.34 15.51 1.86
N GLY A 25 -7.46 15.93 1.23
CA GLY A 25 -8.16 15.14 0.24
C GLY A 25 -7.43 15.05 -1.10
N LEU A 26 -8.09 14.46 -2.11
CA LEU A 26 -7.56 14.35 -3.46
C LEU A 26 -7.67 15.68 -4.23
N SER A 27 -6.64 15.98 -5.01
CA SER A 27 -6.71 17.00 -6.07
C SER A 27 -7.71 16.58 -7.16
N GLN A 28 -8.01 17.50 -8.10
CA GLN A 28 -8.79 17.16 -9.28
C GLN A 28 -8.13 16.04 -10.07
N LEU A 29 -6.81 16.11 -10.29
CA LEU A 29 -6.05 15.05 -10.98
C LEU A 29 -6.11 13.73 -10.20
N GLY A 30 -5.99 13.76 -8.86
CA GLY A 30 -6.10 12.56 -8.03
C GLY A 30 -7.44 11.85 -8.17
N ARG A 31 -8.54 12.62 -8.31
CA ARG A 31 -9.89 12.05 -8.57
C ARG A 31 -9.98 11.39 -9.94
N GLU A 32 -9.42 12.02 -10.96
CA GLU A 32 -9.37 11.47 -12.33
C GLU A 32 -8.53 10.19 -12.39
N GLN A 33 -7.38 10.16 -11.69
CA GLN A 33 -6.54 8.97 -11.56
C GLN A 33 -7.32 7.82 -10.92
N ALA A 34 -8.04 8.08 -9.83
CA ALA A 34 -8.84 7.08 -9.12
C ALA A 34 -10.00 6.55 -9.97
N ASP A 35 -10.65 7.41 -10.76
CA ASP A 35 -11.74 7.01 -11.67
C ASP A 35 -11.24 6.08 -12.78
N ARG A 36 -10.13 6.45 -13.46
CA ARG A 36 -9.49 5.59 -14.48
C ARG A 36 -9.06 4.24 -13.89
N LEU A 37 -8.53 4.25 -12.68
CA LEU A 37 -8.17 3.03 -11.98
C LEU A 37 -9.39 2.16 -11.69
N GLY A 38 -10.50 2.74 -11.21
CA GLY A 38 -11.76 2.04 -10.98
C GLY A 38 -12.29 1.36 -12.27
N LEU A 39 -12.25 2.06 -13.39
CA LEU A 39 -12.61 1.50 -14.70
C LEU A 39 -11.72 0.29 -15.08
N ARG A 40 -10.42 0.37 -14.84
CA ARG A 40 -9.49 -0.73 -15.12
C ARG A 40 -9.76 -1.96 -14.25
N LEU A 41 -10.11 -1.75 -12.98
CA LEU A 41 -10.27 -2.82 -11.99
C LEU A 41 -11.66 -3.47 -11.99
N ARG A 42 -12.63 -2.92 -12.72
CA ARG A 42 -14.06 -3.32 -12.67
C ARG A 42 -14.35 -4.80 -12.96
N THR A 43 -13.43 -5.50 -13.62
CA THR A 43 -13.59 -6.93 -13.98
C THR A 43 -12.85 -7.87 -13.03
N VAL A 44 -12.09 -7.34 -12.08
CA VAL A 44 -11.40 -8.17 -11.08
C VAL A 44 -12.40 -8.57 -10.00
N PRO A 45 -12.52 -9.87 -9.67
CA PRO A 45 -13.51 -10.36 -8.69
C PRO A 45 -13.01 -10.11 -7.24
N PHE A 46 -12.94 -8.85 -6.84
CA PHE A 46 -12.53 -8.48 -5.47
C PHE A 46 -13.54 -8.97 -4.44
N SER A 47 -13.02 -9.51 -3.34
CA SER A 47 -13.80 -9.87 -2.14
C SER A 47 -13.97 -8.68 -1.19
N ALA A 48 -13.00 -7.77 -1.15
CA ALA A 48 -13.03 -6.56 -0.32
C ALA A 48 -12.10 -5.47 -0.85
N ILE A 49 -12.41 -4.22 -0.47
CA ILE A 49 -11.52 -3.05 -0.58
C ILE A 49 -11.17 -2.62 0.84
N HIS A 50 -9.90 -2.67 1.18
CA HIS A 50 -9.37 -2.10 2.42
C HIS A 50 -8.67 -0.78 2.11
N HIS A 51 -8.85 0.23 2.94
CA HIS A 51 -8.20 1.52 2.71
C HIS A 51 -7.65 2.12 4.01
N SER A 52 -6.57 2.87 3.89
CA SER A 52 -6.07 3.70 4.98
C SER A 52 -7.19 4.65 5.45
N PRO A 53 -7.27 4.94 6.76
CA PRO A 53 -8.25 5.88 7.29
C PRO A 53 -8.03 7.33 6.82
N LEU A 54 -6.85 7.68 6.26
CA LEU A 54 -6.56 9.02 5.79
C LEU A 54 -7.43 9.43 4.59
N ALA A 55 -7.88 10.70 4.57
CA ALA A 55 -8.87 11.21 3.62
C ALA A 55 -8.52 10.92 2.15
N ARG A 56 -7.24 11.12 1.75
CA ARG A 56 -6.78 10.84 0.38
C ARG A 56 -6.94 9.38 -0.03
N ALA A 57 -6.71 8.44 0.87
CA ALA A 57 -6.87 7.02 0.60
C ALA A 57 -8.35 6.59 0.63
N ALA A 58 -9.13 7.10 1.59
CA ALA A 58 -10.56 6.87 1.68
C ALA A 58 -11.28 7.38 0.43
N GLN A 59 -11.02 8.60 -0.02
CA GLN A 59 -11.60 9.16 -1.25
C GLN A 59 -11.21 8.37 -2.49
N THR A 60 -9.94 7.91 -2.58
CA THR A 60 -9.50 7.03 -3.68
C THR A 60 -10.30 5.74 -3.68
N ALA A 61 -10.46 5.09 -2.52
CA ALA A 61 -11.23 3.86 -2.37
C ALA A 61 -12.72 4.05 -2.69
N ASP A 62 -13.30 5.20 -2.32
CA ASP A 62 -14.70 5.52 -2.62
C ASP A 62 -14.94 5.68 -4.14
N ILE A 63 -14.05 6.38 -4.83
CA ILE A 63 -14.16 6.56 -6.29
C ILE A 63 -14.01 5.21 -7.00
N ILE A 64 -13.00 4.40 -6.65
CA ILE A 64 -12.83 3.04 -7.18
C ILE A 64 -14.06 2.19 -6.89
N GLY A 65 -14.58 2.27 -5.65
CA GLY A 65 -15.76 1.54 -5.20
C GLY A 65 -17.04 1.89 -5.98
N GLY A 66 -17.13 3.09 -6.56
CA GLY A 66 -18.20 3.46 -7.49
C GLY A 66 -18.27 2.55 -8.73
N HIS A 67 -17.13 2.01 -9.19
CA HIS A 67 -17.03 1.03 -10.27
C HIS A 67 -17.18 -0.43 -9.81
N LEU A 68 -17.19 -0.66 -8.50
CA LEU A 68 -17.24 -1.97 -7.83
C LEU A 68 -18.38 -2.01 -6.78
N PRO A 69 -19.63 -1.72 -7.14
CA PRO A 69 -20.71 -1.44 -6.18
C PRO A 69 -21.06 -2.62 -5.26
N GLN A 70 -20.68 -3.84 -5.63
CA GLN A 70 -20.94 -5.05 -4.83
C GLN A 70 -19.79 -5.40 -3.88
N VAL A 71 -18.65 -4.70 -3.99
CA VAL A 71 -17.47 -5.00 -3.16
C VAL A 71 -17.51 -4.16 -1.89
N PRO A 72 -17.49 -4.76 -0.69
CA PRO A 72 -17.49 -4.03 0.57
C PRO A 72 -16.20 -3.24 0.75
N ARG A 73 -16.31 -2.05 1.37
CA ARG A 73 -15.17 -1.16 1.69
C ARG A 73 -15.00 -1.05 3.20
N HIS A 74 -13.75 -1.13 3.64
CA HIS A 74 -13.40 -1.11 5.05
C HIS A 74 -12.19 -0.21 5.31
N ALA A 75 -12.34 0.75 6.22
CA ALA A 75 -11.17 1.44 6.79
C ALA A 75 -10.33 0.42 7.58
N CYS A 76 -9.02 0.48 7.42
CA CYS A 76 -8.11 -0.53 7.96
C CYS A 76 -6.79 0.10 8.41
N ASP A 77 -6.49 0.03 9.70
CA ASP A 77 -5.26 0.58 10.27
C ASP A 77 -3.99 -0.18 9.82
N PHE A 78 -4.11 -1.42 9.38
CA PHE A 78 -2.97 -2.17 8.84
C PHE A 78 -2.38 -1.53 7.57
N VAL A 79 -3.16 -0.74 6.85
CA VAL A 79 -2.73 -0.03 5.63
C VAL A 79 -2.67 1.48 5.82
N ALA A 80 -2.67 1.98 7.08
CA ALA A 80 -2.43 3.38 7.41
C ALA A 80 -1.01 3.82 7.00
N ASP A 81 -0.82 5.12 6.80
CA ASP A 81 0.49 5.67 6.43
C ASP A 81 1.49 5.46 7.57
N ARG A 82 2.60 4.83 7.26
CA ARG A 82 3.66 4.49 8.20
C ARG A 82 5.01 4.48 7.52
N THR A 83 6.01 4.97 8.25
CA THR A 83 7.40 4.98 7.80
C THR A 83 8.22 4.02 8.68
N PRO A 84 8.71 2.89 8.14
CA PRO A 84 9.57 1.99 8.90
C PRO A 84 10.85 2.68 9.33
N VAL A 85 11.16 2.69 10.62
CA VAL A 85 12.38 3.24 11.16
C VAL A 85 13.10 2.19 12.02
N PRO A 86 14.43 2.12 12.02
CA PRO A 86 15.13 1.18 12.88
C PRO A 86 15.13 1.64 14.34
N SER A 87 14.97 0.72 15.27
CA SER A 87 15.37 0.94 16.67
C SER A 87 16.89 1.13 16.77
N ALA A 88 17.37 1.60 17.91
CA ALA A 88 18.81 1.77 18.15
C ALA A 88 19.59 0.47 17.90
N GLY A 89 19.05 -0.67 18.28
CA GLY A 89 19.67 -1.98 18.08
C GLY A 89 19.64 -2.52 16.65
N GLN A 90 18.86 -1.94 15.77
CA GLN A 90 18.72 -2.35 14.37
C GLN A 90 19.32 -1.34 13.38
N ARG A 91 19.86 -0.23 13.89
CA ARG A 91 20.33 0.91 13.07
C ARG A 91 21.42 0.51 12.07
N ASP A 92 22.35 -0.35 12.46
CA ASP A 92 23.45 -0.81 11.61
C ASP A 92 23.01 -1.66 10.40
N ARG A 93 21.76 -2.13 10.41
CA ARG A 93 21.14 -2.82 9.25
C ARG A 93 20.72 -1.86 8.15
N TYR A 94 20.71 -0.54 8.43
CA TYR A 94 20.39 0.50 7.48
C TYR A 94 21.66 1.24 7.05
N PRO A 95 21.86 1.52 5.74
CA PRO A 95 23.01 2.29 5.29
C PRO A 95 23.09 3.66 5.94
N ALA A 96 24.28 4.07 6.38
CA ALA A 96 24.50 5.32 7.13
C ALA A 96 23.95 6.57 6.41
N ARG A 97 23.96 6.58 5.06
CA ARG A 97 23.41 7.68 4.25
C ARG A 97 21.92 7.97 4.48
N TRP A 98 21.16 7.02 5.03
CA TRP A 98 19.72 7.18 5.31
C TRP A 98 19.43 7.57 6.76
N HIS A 99 20.42 7.50 7.66
CA HIS A 99 20.20 7.70 9.09
C HIS A 99 19.61 9.09 9.41
N ALA A 100 20.17 10.16 8.84
CA ALA A 100 19.68 11.52 9.10
C ALA A 100 18.23 11.72 8.63
N TRP A 101 17.85 11.13 7.49
CA TRP A 101 16.47 11.19 7.01
C TRP A 101 15.52 10.38 7.89
N LEU A 102 15.92 9.18 8.31
CA LEU A 102 15.12 8.33 9.20
C LEU A 102 14.91 8.96 10.59
N ASP A 103 15.93 9.69 11.08
CA ASP A 103 15.84 10.41 12.36
C ASP A 103 14.84 11.59 12.29
N GLY A 104 14.64 12.18 11.11
CA GLY A 104 13.70 13.27 10.86
C GLY A 104 12.26 12.83 10.60
N VAL A 105 11.95 11.53 10.61
CA VAL A 105 10.58 11.03 10.44
C VAL A 105 9.72 11.48 11.64
N PRO A 106 8.54 12.12 11.42
CA PRO A 106 7.63 12.52 12.50
C PRO A 106 7.20 11.34 13.37
N ASP A 107 7.02 11.57 14.67
CA ASP A 107 6.73 10.50 15.63
C ASP A 107 5.41 9.77 15.34
N ASP A 108 4.41 10.46 14.83
CA ASP A 108 3.10 9.91 14.47
C ASP A 108 3.13 9.03 13.20
N GLU A 109 4.16 9.19 12.35
CA GLU A 109 4.37 8.35 11.17
C GLU A 109 5.30 7.16 11.43
N ARG A 110 6.03 7.16 12.55
CA ARG A 110 7.06 6.14 12.82
C ARG A 110 6.47 4.76 13.06
N ASP A 111 7.03 3.77 12.40
CA ASP A 111 6.79 2.36 12.69
C ASP A 111 8.13 1.69 13.06
N GLU A 112 8.48 1.73 14.35
CA GLU A 112 9.75 1.19 14.83
C GLU A 112 9.87 -0.30 14.52
N ASP A 113 11.00 -0.65 13.87
CA ASP A 113 11.30 -1.99 13.37
C ASP A 113 10.21 -2.57 12.43
N ALA A 114 9.39 -1.69 11.85
CA ALA A 114 8.26 -2.05 11.00
C ALA A 114 7.27 -3.01 11.69
N THR A 115 7.00 -2.79 12.96
CA THR A 115 6.16 -3.69 13.78
C THR A 115 4.73 -3.76 13.24
N ALA A 116 4.12 -2.63 12.87
CA ALA A 116 2.77 -2.59 12.32
C ALA A 116 2.74 -3.17 10.90
N LEU A 117 3.72 -2.84 10.07
CA LEU A 117 3.80 -3.34 8.70
C LEU A 117 4.08 -4.84 8.60
N ARG A 118 4.81 -5.42 9.56
CA ARG A 118 4.94 -6.89 9.66
C ARG A 118 3.59 -7.55 9.92
N LYS A 119 2.82 -7.01 10.86
CA LYS A 119 1.47 -7.49 11.16
C LYS A 119 0.53 -7.35 9.95
N ALA A 120 0.69 -6.27 9.16
CA ALA A 120 -0.08 -6.09 7.92
C ALA A 120 0.23 -7.20 6.91
N VAL A 121 1.52 -7.52 6.69
CA VAL A 121 1.92 -8.62 5.81
C VAL A 121 1.40 -9.97 6.33
N GLU A 122 1.49 -10.24 7.62
CA GLU A 122 0.97 -11.46 8.24
C GLU A 122 -0.56 -11.56 8.10
N HIS A 123 -1.29 -10.45 8.27
CA HIS A 123 -2.74 -10.42 8.18
C HIS A 123 -3.24 -10.69 6.76
N PHE A 124 -2.65 -10.03 5.75
CA PHE A 124 -3.08 -10.14 4.37
C PHE A 124 -2.42 -11.30 3.60
N GLY A 125 -1.21 -11.69 4.01
CA GLY A 125 -0.38 -12.69 3.32
C GLY A 125 -0.74 -14.15 3.61
N VAL A 126 -1.99 -14.43 3.95
CA VAL A 126 -2.46 -15.79 4.23
C VAL A 126 -3.20 -16.37 3.03
N THR A 127 -3.03 -17.67 2.79
CA THR A 127 -3.83 -18.42 1.83
C THR A 127 -4.99 -19.09 2.57
N GLY A 128 -6.20 -18.94 2.04
CA GLY A 128 -7.40 -19.64 2.53
C GLY A 128 -7.65 -20.93 1.75
N ASP A 129 -8.89 -21.40 1.76
CA ASP A 129 -9.32 -22.57 1.00
C ASP A 129 -9.62 -22.24 -0.47
N ASP A 130 -10.02 -21.00 -0.75
CA ASP A 130 -10.41 -20.48 -2.06
C ASP A 130 -9.51 -19.35 -2.55
N ASP A 131 -9.53 -19.10 -3.87
CA ASP A 131 -8.87 -17.97 -4.49
C ASP A 131 -9.49 -16.65 -3.99
N ARG A 132 -8.65 -15.71 -3.55
CA ARG A 132 -9.05 -14.43 -2.98
C ARG A 132 -8.32 -13.27 -3.65
N HIS A 133 -9.09 -12.25 -4.05
CA HIS A 133 -8.56 -10.98 -4.57
C HIS A 133 -8.98 -9.86 -3.62
N GLU A 134 -8.04 -9.10 -3.12
CA GLU A 134 -8.30 -7.94 -2.27
C GLU A 134 -7.59 -6.70 -2.80
N LEU A 135 -8.27 -5.57 -2.68
CA LEU A 135 -7.73 -4.26 -3.04
C LEU A 135 -7.35 -3.51 -1.76
N LEU A 136 -6.10 -3.06 -1.69
CA LEU A 136 -5.57 -2.26 -0.59
C LEU A 136 -5.20 -0.87 -1.10
N VAL A 137 -5.96 0.16 -0.72
CA VAL A 137 -5.66 1.56 -1.04
C VAL A 137 -4.86 2.17 0.11
N THR A 138 -3.60 2.50 -0.14
CA THR A 138 -2.63 2.81 0.89
C THR A 138 -1.57 3.83 0.40
N HIS A 139 -0.37 3.78 0.95
CA HIS A 139 0.68 4.77 0.83
C HIS A 139 1.98 4.17 0.28
N ASN A 140 2.86 5.04 -0.20
CA ASN A 140 4.10 4.66 -0.87
C ASN A 140 4.98 3.70 -0.06
N PHE A 141 5.24 4.01 1.21
CA PHE A 141 6.16 3.22 2.03
C PHE A 141 5.56 1.90 2.49
N VAL A 142 4.25 1.87 2.67
CA VAL A 142 3.51 0.63 2.96
C VAL A 142 3.65 -0.34 1.79
N ILE A 143 3.40 0.11 0.57
CA ILE A 143 3.57 -0.72 -0.64
C ILE A 143 5.03 -1.14 -0.80
N GLY A 144 5.98 -0.21 -0.62
CA GLY A 144 7.40 -0.51 -0.67
C GLY A 144 7.81 -1.61 0.33
N TRP A 145 7.20 -1.63 1.52
CA TRP A 145 7.43 -2.68 2.52
C TRP A 145 6.91 -4.05 2.06
N PHE A 146 5.70 -4.12 1.51
CA PHE A 146 5.17 -5.37 0.94
C PHE A 146 6.06 -5.89 -0.18
N VAL A 147 6.46 -5.03 -1.13
CA VAL A 147 7.37 -5.41 -2.22
C VAL A 147 8.72 -5.89 -1.70
N ARG A 148 9.30 -5.17 -0.74
CA ARG A 148 10.53 -5.59 -0.05
C ARG A 148 10.39 -7.00 0.53
N HIS A 149 9.24 -7.29 1.17
CA HIS A 149 8.96 -8.60 1.75
C HIS A 149 8.88 -9.69 0.66
N MET A 150 8.16 -9.45 -0.44
CA MET A 150 8.04 -10.38 -1.57
C MET A 150 9.40 -10.78 -2.16
N LEU A 151 10.36 -9.85 -2.15
CA LEU A 151 11.68 -10.03 -2.72
C LEU A 151 12.72 -10.57 -1.73
N ASP A 152 12.33 -10.83 -0.47
CA ASP A 152 13.25 -11.14 0.64
C ASP A 152 14.46 -10.18 0.68
N ALA A 153 14.22 -8.92 0.34
CA ALA A 153 15.25 -7.91 0.25
C ALA A 153 15.68 -7.40 1.64
N PRO A 154 16.86 -6.77 1.77
CA PRO A 154 17.31 -6.18 3.03
C PRO A 154 16.25 -5.28 3.67
N VAL A 155 16.20 -5.23 5.00
CA VAL A 155 15.14 -4.54 5.79
C VAL A 155 14.93 -3.07 5.40
N TRP A 156 15.95 -2.39 4.92
CA TRP A 156 15.90 -0.99 4.48
C TRP A 156 15.46 -0.81 3.02
N ARG A 157 15.33 -1.88 2.22
CA ARG A 157 15.20 -1.78 0.75
C ARG A 157 13.81 -1.30 0.28
N TRP A 158 12.85 -1.10 1.18
CA TRP A 158 11.63 -0.37 0.90
C TRP A 158 11.91 1.09 0.48
N ILE A 159 13.03 1.68 0.95
CA ILE A 159 13.51 2.98 0.50
C ILE A 159 13.89 2.90 -0.98
N GLY A 160 13.26 3.75 -1.79
CA GLY A 160 13.46 3.79 -3.24
C GLY A 160 12.58 2.84 -4.05
N LEU A 161 11.63 2.14 -3.42
CA LEU A 161 10.55 1.41 -4.10
C LEU A 161 9.34 2.33 -4.21
N ASN A 162 9.46 3.40 -5.00
CA ASN A 162 8.42 4.42 -5.13
C ASN A 162 7.37 4.03 -6.17
N GLN A 163 6.12 4.36 -5.89
CA GLN A 163 4.98 4.17 -6.80
C GLN A 163 4.37 5.53 -7.17
N ALA A 164 3.90 5.63 -8.41
CA ALA A 164 3.06 6.75 -8.84
C ALA A 164 1.69 6.71 -8.13
N ASN A 165 1.02 7.85 -8.05
CA ASN A 165 -0.35 7.91 -7.53
C ASN A 165 -1.27 7.03 -8.38
N CYS A 166 -2.18 6.31 -7.75
CA CYS A 166 -3.06 5.31 -8.37
C CYS A 166 -2.36 4.21 -9.17
N ALA A 167 -1.04 4.03 -9.06
CA ALA A 167 -0.36 2.89 -9.66
C ALA A 167 -0.74 1.59 -8.95
N ILE A 168 -0.78 0.50 -9.72
CA ILE A 168 -1.10 -0.84 -9.24
C ILE A 168 0.19 -1.64 -9.02
N THR A 169 0.34 -2.19 -7.83
CA THR A 169 1.35 -3.22 -7.53
C THR A 169 0.61 -4.49 -7.11
N VAL A 170 0.92 -5.62 -7.73
CA VAL A 170 0.24 -6.89 -7.45
C VAL A 170 1.22 -7.87 -6.84
N VAL A 171 0.86 -8.38 -5.67
CA VAL A 171 1.58 -9.42 -4.96
C VAL A 171 0.68 -10.63 -4.74
N ARG A 172 1.28 -11.84 -4.65
CA ARG A 172 0.52 -13.07 -4.58
C ARG A 172 1.16 -14.08 -3.63
N TRP A 173 0.32 -14.73 -2.83
CA TRP A 173 0.65 -15.92 -2.05
C TRP A 173 -0.07 -17.12 -2.65
N GLU A 174 0.61 -18.24 -2.73
CA GLU A 174 0.08 -19.54 -3.15
C GLU A 174 0.53 -20.59 -2.12
N THR A 175 -0.33 -21.58 -1.87
CA THR A 175 0.03 -22.71 -0.98
C THR A 175 1.30 -23.40 -1.49
N ASP A 176 2.25 -23.64 -0.58
CA ASP A 176 3.52 -24.33 -0.85
C ASP A 176 4.44 -23.65 -1.88
N ARG A 177 4.26 -22.34 -2.10
CA ARG A 177 5.13 -21.52 -2.96
C ARG A 177 5.64 -20.28 -2.24
N PRO A 178 6.83 -19.80 -2.59
CA PRO A 178 7.27 -18.49 -2.09
C PRO A 178 6.35 -17.37 -2.60
N PRO A 179 6.19 -16.30 -1.82
CA PRO A 179 5.45 -15.11 -2.26
C PRO A 179 5.98 -14.57 -3.57
N THR A 180 5.10 -14.03 -4.42
CA THR A 180 5.44 -13.57 -5.77
C THR A 180 5.08 -12.10 -5.95
N LEU A 181 6.03 -11.30 -6.44
CA LEU A 181 5.74 -9.97 -7.02
C LEU A 181 5.28 -10.18 -8.47
N VAL A 182 3.99 -9.97 -8.74
CA VAL A 182 3.39 -10.18 -10.07
C VAL A 182 3.61 -8.98 -10.97
N SER A 183 3.38 -7.77 -10.44
CA SER A 183 3.65 -6.50 -11.13
C SER A 183 4.03 -5.42 -10.13
N PHE A 184 4.78 -4.42 -10.56
CA PHE A 184 5.18 -3.30 -9.74
C PHE A 184 4.96 -1.97 -10.46
N ASN A 185 4.27 -1.03 -9.78
CA ASN A 185 4.08 0.35 -10.25
C ASN A 185 3.47 0.44 -11.67
N ASP A 186 2.46 -0.37 -11.96
CA ASP A 186 1.76 -0.35 -13.24
C ASP A 186 0.83 0.87 -13.33
N THR A 187 1.09 1.74 -14.31
CA THR A 187 0.35 2.98 -14.59
C THR A 187 -0.35 2.95 -15.95
N GLY A 188 -0.50 1.79 -16.58
CA GLY A 188 -1.04 1.66 -17.95
C GLY A 188 -2.49 2.12 -18.17
N HIS A 189 -3.14 2.65 -17.12
CA HIS A 189 -4.49 3.24 -17.16
C HIS A 189 -4.49 4.77 -16.99
N LEU A 190 -3.35 5.38 -16.68
CA LEU A 190 -3.20 6.82 -16.43
C LEU A 190 -2.91 7.63 -17.70
#